data_9ab582b7ffce319e9ff164fbfff03714
#
_entry.id   9ab582b7ffce319e9ff164fbfff03714
#
_cell.length_a   1.000
_cell.length_b   1.000
_cell.length_c   1.000
_cell.angle_alpha   90.00
_cell.angle_beta   90.00
_cell.angle_gamma   90.00
#
_symmetry.space_group_name_H-M   'P 1'
#
loop_
_entity.id
_entity.type
_entity.pdbx_description
1 polymer ?
#
loop_
_entity_poly.entity_id
_entity_poly.type
_entity_poly.pdbx_seq_one_letter_code
_entity_poly.pdbx_strand_id
1 'polypeptide(L)'
;MKRKLPVVLHQMSNFSSGLGNSIVMITIPWLILEETGSPAFAGLVAAISALPGLLISPIGGWLVDHIGRRTVSIGADLLSALAVVAFPIVALTSGLSSTTILIIAVIGAIFDPAGYTARKTLLADVAKASDIKLDRLNGIHEGFMGVAWVLVLLLEPA
;
A
#
# COMPACT_ATOMS: atom_id res chain seq x y z
N MET A 1 -10.72 23.53 -16.53
CA MET A 1 -9.61 23.12 -15.68
C MET A 1 -10.05 22.56 -14.32
N LYS A 2 -11.03 23.16 -13.61
CA LYS A 2 -11.48 22.69 -12.27
C LYS A 2 -12.03 21.24 -12.22
N ARG A 3 -12.61 20.72 -13.30
CA ARG A 3 -13.14 19.34 -13.35
C ARG A 3 -12.09 18.22 -13.39
N LYS A 4 -10.83 18.53 -13.79
CA LYS A 4 -9.76 17.53 -13.88
C LYS A 4 -8.95 17.39 -12.58
N LEU A 5 -9.00 18.39 -11.70
CA LEU A 5 -8.22 18.40 -10.46
C LEU A 5 -8.50 17.19 -9.53
N PRO A 6 -9.77 16.81 -9.27
CA PRO A 6 -10.04 15.63 -8.44
C PRO A 6 -9.41 14.34 -9.01
N VAL A 7 -9.43 14.17 -10.33
CA VAL A 7 -8.82 13.01 -11.01
C VAL A 7 -7.32 13.00 -10.78
N VAL A 8 -6.66 14.13 -11.05
CA VAL A 8 -5.19 14.23 -10.90
C VAL A 8 -4.77 13.96 -9.45
N LEU A 9 -5.40 14.61 -8.49
CA LEU A 9 -5.08 14.43 -7.06
C LEU A 9 -5.32 12.97 -6.61
N HIS A 10 -6.44 12.37 -7.03
CA HIS A 10 -6.74 10.98 -6.69
C HIS A 10 -5.73 10.01 -7.31
N GLN A 11 -5.39 10.18 -8.58
CA GLN A 11 -4.42 9.31 -9.25
C GLN A 11 -3.01 9.49 -8.70
N MET A 12 -2.59 10.70 -8.36
CA MET A 12 -1.30 10.93 -7.70
C MET A 12 -1.23 10.26 -6.33
N SER A 13 -2.29 10.37 -5.52
CA SER A 13 -2.38 9.68 -4.22
C SER A 13 -2.28 8.16 -4.39
N ASN A 14 -3.05 7.58 -5.33
CA ASN A 14 -3.00 6.16 -5.61
C ASN A 14 -1.62 5.69 -6.09
N PHE A 15 -1.02 6.45 -7.00
CA PHE A 15 0.31 6.13 -7.54
C PHE A 15 1.38 6.16 -6.44
N SER A 16 1.39 7.20 -5.60
CA SER A 16 2.33 7.32 -4.48
C SER A 16 2.16 6.19 -3.47
N SER A 17 0.91 5.88 -3.09
CA SER A 17 0.61 4.77 -2.18
C SER A 17 0.97 3.42 -2.80
N GLY A 18 0.65 3.21 -4.09
CA GLY A 18 0.99 2.00 -4.83
C GLY A 18 2.50 1.77 -4.95
N LEU A 19 3.28 2.83 -5.24
CA LEU A 19 4.75 2.76 -5.24
C LEU A 19 5.28 2.36 -3.86
N GLY A 20 4.81 3.02 -2.79
CA GLY A 20 5.24 2.71 -1.43
C GLY A 20 4.97 1.25 -1.07
N ASN A 21 3.77 0.75 -1.34
CA ASN A 21 3.40 -0.63 -1.06
C ASN A 21 4.20 -1.63 -1.91
N SER A 22 4.48 -1.33 -3.18
CA SER A 22 5.28 -2.18 -4.05
C SER A 22 6.73 -2.28 -3.56
N ILE A 23 7.33 -1.16 -3.14
CA ILE A 23 8.66 -1.13 -2.56
C ILE A 23 8.70 -1.99 -1.29
N VAL A 24 7.77 -1.81 -0.37
CA VAL A 24 7.71 -2.57 0.90
C VAL A 24 7.56 -4.07 0.63
N MET A 25 6.70 -4.44 -0.33
CA MET A 25 6.44 -5.84 -0.69
C MET A 25 7.70 -6.56 -1.19
N ILE A 26 8.60 -5.87 -1.85
CA ILE A 26 9.87 -6.43 -2.33
C ILE A 26 10.96 -6.32 -1.27
N THR A 27 11.06 -5.16 -0.61
CA THR A 27 12.14 -4.88 0.34
C THR A 27 12.10 -5.78 1.58
N ILE A 28 10.90 -6.11 2.10
CA ILE A 28 10.79 -6.94 3.31
C ILE A 28 11.36 -8.34 3.12
N PRO A 29 10.95 -9.14 2.10
CA PRO A 29 11.55 -10.45 1.86
C PRO A 29 13.06 -10.38 1.57
N TRP A 30 13.50 -9.33 0.87
CA TRP A 30 14.90 -9.12 0.57
C TRP A 30 15.73 -8.85 1.84
N LEU A 31 15.29 -7.95 2.73
CA LEU A 31 15.95 -7.70 4.01
C LEU A 31 16.05 -8.97 4.88
N ILE A 32 14.98 -9.77 4.92
CA ILE A 32 15.00 -11.05 5.65
C ILE A 32 15.97 -12.03 5.02
N LEU A 33 16.03 -12.10 3.70
CA LEU A 33 17.00 -12.96 2.99
C LEU A 33 18.43 -12.53 3.28
N GLU A 34 18.72 -11.24 3.25
CA GLU A 34 20.04 -10.69 3.53
C GLU A 34 20.47 -10.96 4.99
N GLU A 35 19.56 -10.80 5.95
CA GLU A 35 19.85 -11.03 7.36
C GLU A 35 20.03 -12.51 7.70
N THR A 36 19.21 -13.40 7.11
CA THR A 36 19.16 -14.82 7.52
C THR A 36 19.83 -15.78 6.56
N GLY A 37 20.08 -15.36 5.31
CA GLY A 37 20.53 -16.23 4.22
C GLY A 37 19.52 -17.31 3.81
N SER A 38 18.28 -17.26 4.30
CA SER A 38 17.27 -18.30 4.10
C SER A 38 16.11 -17.84 3.21
N PRO A 39 16.04 -18.26 1.93
CA PRO A 39 14.90 -17.97 1.06
C PRO A 39 13.58 -18.54 1.60
N ALA A 40 13.64 -19.69 2.27
CA ALA A 40 12.46 -20.31 2.87
C ALA A 40 11.87 -19.43 4.00
N PHE A 41 12.73 -18.83 4.82
CA PHE A 41 12.30 -17.93 5.89
C PHE A 41 11.79 -16.60 5.34
N ALA A 42 12.43 -16.04 4.30
CA ALA A 42 11.93 -14.84 3.62
C ALA A 42 10.53 -15.07 3.01
N GLY A 43 10.30 -16.21 2.37
CA GLY A 43 8.98 -16.60 1.87
C GLY A 43 7.95 -16.80 2.98
N LEU A 44 8.33 -17.37 4.12
CA LEU A 44 7.44 -17.51 5.28
C LEU A 44 7.03 -16.14 5.84
N VAL A 45 7.97 -15.21 5.99
CA VAL A 45 7.69 -13.84 6.45
C VAL A 45 6.75 -13.12 5.49
N ALA A 46 6.97 -13.24 4.17
CA ALA A 46 6.06 -12.67 3.16
C ALA A 46 4.64 -13.25 3.30
N ALA A 47 4.51 -14.56 3.47
CA ALA A 47 3.22 -15.22 3.66
C ALA A 47 2.51 -14.77 4.95
N ILE A 48 3.23 -14.71 6.08
CA ILE A 48 2.68 -14.24 7.37
C ILE A 48 2.25 -12.78 7.27
N SER A 49 3.02 -11.93 6.59
CA SER A 49 2.69 -10.51 6.42
C SER A 49 1.43 -10.28 5.56
N ALA A 50 1.08 -11.23 4.68
CA ALA A 50 -0.15 -11.14 3.88
C ALA A 50 -1.42 -11.54 4.66
N LEU A 51 -1.30 -12.37 5.71
CA LEU A 51 -2.45 -12.88 6.47
C LEU A 51 -3.32 -11.78 7.11
N PRO A 52 -2.76 -10.76 7.79
CA PRO A 52 -3.57 -9.68 8.37
C PRO A 52 -4.43 -8.98 7.33
N GLY A 53 -3.88 -8.75 6.15
CA GLY A 53 -4.60 -8.13 5.03
C GLY A 53 -5.84 -8.92 4.62
N LEU A 54 -5.73 -10.24 4.52
CA LEU A 54 -6.85 -11.12 4.18
C LEU A 54 -7.92 -11.12 5.28
N LEU A 55 -7.52 -11.21 6.54
CA LEU A 55 -8.43 -11.27 7.69
C LEU A 55 -9.15 -9.94 7.93
N ILE A 56 -8.48 -8.82 7.69
CA ILE A 56 -9.00 -7.47 7.98
C ILE A 56 -9.75 -6.88 6.78
N SER A 57 -9.62 -7.45 5.59
CA SER A 57 -10.31 -6.97 4.39
C SER A 57 -11.83 -6.75 4.57
N PRO A 58 -12.61 -7.65 5.21
CA PRO A 58 -14.03 -7.41 5.49
C PRO A 58 -14.27 -6.23 6.44
N ILE A 59 -13.38 -6.06 7.43
CA ILE A 59 -13.43 -4.94 8.39
C ILE A 59 -13.14 -3.63 7.67
N GLY A 60 -12.24 -3.62 6.70
CA GLY A 60 -11.94 -2.47 5.87
C GLY A 60 -13.17 -1.94 5.12
N GLY A 61 -13.98 -2.83 4.56
CA GLY A 61 -15.26 -2.47 3.94
C GLY A 61 -16.23 -1.85 4.93
N TRP A 62 -16.44 -2.50 6.08
CA TRP A 62 -17.28 -1.98 7.15
C TRP A 62 -16.82 -0.58 7.63
N LEU A 63 -15.52 -0.39 7.78
CA LEU A 63 -14.93 0.87 8.20
C LEU A 63 -15.22 2.00 7.18
N VAL A 64 -15.11 1.67 5.89
CA VAL A 64 -15.43 2.58 4.78
C VAL A 64 -16.89 3.01 4.81
N ASP A 65 -17.80 2.09 5.12
CA ASP A 65 -19.24 2.38 5.16
C ASP A 65 -19.63 3.24 6.38
N HIS A 66 -18.95 3.10 7.53
CA HIS A 66 -19.30 3.80 8.77
C HIS A 66 -18.53 5.13 8.96
N ILE A 67 -17.26 5.18 8.61
CA ILE A 67 -16.39 6.35 8.84
C ILE A 67 -16.27 7.21 7.57
N GLY A 68 -16.53 6.61 6.42
CA GLY A 68 -16.45 7.26 5.12
C GLY A 68 -15.12 7.05 4.40
N ARG A 69 -15.23 6.91 3.09
CA ARG A 69 -14.14 6.54 2.16
C ARG A 69 -12.90 7.41 2.27
N ARG A 70 -13.10 8.73 2.34
CA ARG A 70 -11.99 9.70 2.40
C ARG A 70 -11.21 9.60 3.70
N THR A 71 -11.91 9.50 4.83
CA THR A 71 -11.28 9.42 6.16
C THR A 71 -10.48 8.14 6.30
N VAL A 72 -11.06 7.00 5.87
CA VAL A 72 -10.39 5.69 5.90
C VAL A 72 -9.18 5.68 4.99
N SER A 73 -9.26 6.23 3.76
CA SER A 73 -8.12 6.32 2.85
C SER A 73 -6.97 7.11 3.46
N ILE A 74 -7.23 8.31 3.98
CA ILE A 74 -6.18 9.15 4.58
C ILE A 74 -5.59 8.50 5.83
N GLY A 75 -6.44 7.96 6.71
CA GLY A 75 -6.00 7.29 7.93
C GLY A 75 -5.13 6.08 7.66
N ALA A 76 -5.54 5.23 6.72
CA ALA A 76 -4.76 4.06 6.31
C ALA A 76 -3.41 4.47 5.69
N ASP A 77 -3.38 5.46 4.80
CA ASP A 77 -2.14 5.94 4.19
C ASP A 77 -1.15 6.51 5.24
N LEU A 78 -1.67 7.25 6.23
CA LEU A 78 -0.84 7.77 7.33
C LEU A 78 -0.28 6.65 8.21
N LEU A 79 -1.09 5.65 8.55
CA LEU A 79 -0.65 4.52 9.36
C LEU A 79 0.37 3.64 8.61
N SER A 80 0.14 3.38 7.32
CA SER A 80 1.11 2.68 6.47
C SER A 80 2.41 3.48 6.34
N ALA A 81 2.34 4.80 6.15
CA ALA A 81 3.54 5.66 6.10
C ALA A 81 4.34 5.61 7.41
N LEU A 82 3.66 5.64 8.57
CA LEU A 82 4.32 5.51 9.87
C LEU A 82 5.02 4.16 10.03
N ALA A 83 4.39 3.07 9.57
CA ALA A 83 5.00 1.74 9.58
C ALA A 83 6.26 1.70 8.69
N VAL A 84 6.21 2.29 7.48
CA VAL A 84 7.37 2.36 6.59
C VAL A 84 8.51 3.19 7.20
N VAL A 85 8.20 4.34 7.80
CA VAL A 85 9.20 5.21 8.47
C VAL A 85 9.81 4.53 9.70
N ALA A 86 9.10 3.61 10.34
CA ALA A 86 9.64 2.85 11.46
C ALA A 86 10.87 1.99 11.07
N PHE A 87 10.96 1.48 9.82
CA PHE A 87 12.11 0.70 9.38
C PHE A 87 13.45 1.43 9.51
N PRO A 88 13.67 2.59 8.89
CA PRO A 88 14.93 3.32 9.04
C PRO A 88 15.18 3.78 10.47
N ILE A 89 14.15 4.17 11.23
CA ILE A 89 14.32 4.58 12.63
C ILE A 89 14.86 3.41 13.46
N VAL A 90 14.26 2.23 13.34
CA VAL A 90 14.69 1.05 14.08
C VAL A 90 16.07 0.59 13.61
N ALA A 91 16.35 0.64 12.30
CA ALA A 91 17.67 0.32 11.76
C ALA A 91 18.78 1.17 12.40
N LEU A 92 18.53 2.47 12.56
CA LEU A 92 19.49 3.42 13.12
C LEU A 92 19.63 3.37 14.64
N THR A 93 18.61 2.92 15.36
CA THR A 93 18.59 2.96 16.84
C THR A 93 18.95 1.64 17.50
N SER A 94 18.35 0.53 17.05
CA SER A 94 18.48 -0.79 17.69
C SER A 94 18.96 -1.90 16.75
N GLY A 95 19.13 -1.58 15.48
CA GLY A 95 19.37 -2.57 14.42
C GLY A 95 18.10 -3.30 14.00
N LEU A 96 18.11 -3.80 12.77
CA LEU A 96 17.02 -4.61 12.24
C LEU A 96 17.30 -6.08 12.58
N SER A 97 16.41 -6.71 13.33
CA SER A 97 16.35 -8.16 13.47
C SER A 97 15.16 -8.70 12.67
N SER A 98 15.21 -9.99 12.29
CA SER A 98 14.10 -10.65 11.58
C SER A 98 12.76 -10.49 12.31
N THR A 99 12.78 -10.55 13.64
CA THR A 99 11.58 -10.35 14.48
C THR A 99 11.06 -8.93 14.35
N THR A 100 11.92 -7.92 14.39
CA THR A 100 11.54 -6.51 14.29
C THR A 100 10.98 -6.19 12.90
N ILE A 101 11.63 -6.70 11.86
CA ILE A 101 11.16 -6.58 10.47
C ILE A 101 9.75 -7.19 10.34
N LEU A 102 9.54 -8.40 10.86
CA LEU A 102 8.26 -9.07 10.82
C LEU A 102 7.16 -8.27 11.54
N ILE A 103 7.44 -7.76 12.74
CA ILE A 103 6.46 -6.97 13.51
C ILE A 103 6.03 -5.71 12.74
N ILE A 104 7.00 -4.95 12.21
CA ILE A 104 6.69 -3.73 11.45
C ILE A 104 5.92 -4.07 10.17
N ALA A 105 6.33 -5.14 9.46
CA ALA A 105 5.66 -5.61 8.27
C ALA A 105 4.19 -5.99 8.52
N VAL A 106 3.93 -6.75 9.58
CA VAL A 106 2.57 -7.16 9.96
C VAL A 106 1.72 -5.94 10.35
N ILE A 107 2.26 -4.99 11.13
CA ILE A 107 1.54 -3.77 11.50
C ILE A 107 1.19 -2.94 10.26
N GLY A 108 2.13 -2.76 9.32
CA GLY A 108 1.88 -2.07 8.06
C GLY A 108 0.80 -2.73 7.21
N ALA A 109 0.87 -4.06 7.08
CA ALA A 109 -0.07 -4.85 6.29
C ALA A 109 -1.52 -4.83 6.80
N ILE A 110 -1.76 -4.49 8.08
CA ILE A 110 -3.10 -4.38 8.66
C ILE A 110 -3.93 -3.26 7.99
N PHE A 111 -3.30 -2.14 7.67
CA PHE A 111 -4.00 -0.94 7.20
C PHE A 111 -4.16 -0.86 5.68
N ASP A 112 -3.29 -1.53 4.92
CA ASP A 112 -3.28 -1.47 3.47
C ASP A 112 -4.60 -1.87 2.78
N PRO A 113 -5.29 -2.97 3.17
CA PRO A 113 -6.52 -3.38 2.52
C PRO A 113 -7.66 -2.37 2.71
N ALA A 114 -7.75 -1.75 3.89
CA ALA A 114 -8.75 -0.72 4.17
C ALA A 114 -8.50 0.53 3.32
N GLY A 115 -7.23 0.96 3.20
CA GLY A 115 -6.81 2.06 2.35
C GLY A 115 -7.08 1.79 0.87
N TYR A 116 -6.72 0.61 0.38
CA TYR A 116 -6.99 0.19 -0.99
C TYR A 116 -8.48 0.19 -1.32
N THR A 117 -9.32 -0.42 -0.46
CA THR A 117 -10.77 -0.47 -0.63
C THR A 117 -11.37 0.93 -0.62
N ALA A 118 -10.94 1.78 0.31
CA ALA A 118 -11.40 3.16 0.40
C ALA A 118 -11.05 3.96 -0.86
N ARG A 119 -9.84 3.87 -1.37
CA ARG A 119 -9.40 4.54 -2.61
C ARG A 119 -10.16 4.03 -3.82
N LYS A 120 -10.35 2.72 -3.94
CA LYS A 120 -11.10 2.11 -5.04
C LYS A 120 -12.55 2.58 -5.06
N THR A 121 -13.19 2.68 -3.90
CA THR A 121 -14.58 3.19 -3.80
C THR A 121 -14.69 4.70 -4.03
N LEU A 122 -13.65 5.49 -3.71
CA LEU A 122 -13.59 6.92 -4.02
C LEU A 122 -13.57 7.21 -5.53
N LEU A 123 -13.12 6.25 -6.35
CA LEU A 123 -13.08 6.42 -7.80
C LEU A 123 -14.45 6.79 -8.39
N ALA A 124 -15.53 6.22 -7.86
CA ALA A 124 -16.89 6.53 -8.29
C ALA A 124 -17.28 7.98 -7.99
N ASP A 125 -16.86 8.51 -6.84
CA ASP A 125 -17.12 9.90 -6.45
C ASP A 125 -16.29 10.87 -7.30
N VAL A 126 -15.05 10.52 -7.60
CA VAL A 126 -14.16 11.29 -8.48
C VAL A 126 -14.68 11.29 -9.91
N ALA A 127 -15.19 10.17 -10.41
CA ALA A 127 -15.82 10.05 -11.72
C ALA A 127 -17.01 11.01 -11.86
N LYS A 128 -17.90 11.00 -10.86
CA LYS A 128 -19.05 11.92 -10.77
C LYS A 128 -18.62 13.39 -10.74
N ALA A 129 -17.67 13.73 -9.87
CA ALA A 129 -17.21 15.11 -9.70
C ALA A 129 -16.51 15.66 -10.95
N SER A 130 -15.93 14.79 -11.76
CA SER A 130 -15.13 15.15 -12.94
C SER A 130 -15.86 14.97 -14.27
N ASP A 131 -17.10 14.44 -14.25
CA ASP A 131 -17.89 14.14 -15.44
C ASP A 131 -17.15 13.20 -16.42
N ILE A 132 -16.52 12.16 -15.86
CA ILE A 132 -15.76 11.13 -16.59
C ILE A 132 -16.43 9.78 -16.35
N LYS A 133 -16.51 8.94 -17.38
CA LYS A 133 -17.03 7.57 -17.24
C LYS A 133 -16.14 6.77 -16.28
N LEU A 134 -16.76 6.04 -15.36
CA LEU A 134 -16.07 5.24 -14.34
C LEU A 134 -15.11 4.22 -14.97
N ASP A 135 -15.51 3.57 -16.07
CA ASP A 135 -14.68 2.58 -16.77
C ASP A 135 -13.37 3.20 -17.28
N ARG A 136 -13.46 4.41 -17.85
CA ARG A 136 -12.25 5.13 -18.30
C ARG A 136 -11.35 5.50 -17.14
N LEU A 137 -11.91 5.90 -16.01
CA LEU A 137 -11.15 6.26 -14.83
C LEU A 137 -10.50 5.02 -14.18
N ASN A 138 -11.19 3.88 -14.16
CA ASN A 138 -10.64 2.59 -13.78
C ASN A 138 -9.47 2.18 -14.67
N GLY A 139 -9.62 2.29 -16.01
CA GLY A 139 -8.51 1.98 -16.92
C GLY A 139 -7.27 2.84 -16.69
N ILE A 140 -7.45 4.13 -16.41
CA ILE A 140 -6.35 5.03 -16.03
C ILE A 140 -5.72 4.59 -14.71
N HIS A 141 -6.53 4.25 -13.72
CA HIS A 141 -6.07 3.78 -12.41
C HIS A 141 -5.22 2.50 -12.52
N GLU A 142 -5.73 1.48 -13.20
CA GLU A 142 -4.99 0.22 -13.39
C GLU A 142 -3.71 0.42 -14.22
N GLY A 143 -3.73 1.32 -15.21
CA GLY A 143 -2.55 1.70 -15.96
C GLY A 143 -1.45 2.33 -15.08
N PHE A 144 -1.81 3.26 -14.19
CA PHE A 144 -0.87 3.84 -13.24
C PHE A 144 -0.31 2.81 -12.25
N MET A 145 -1.16 1.91 -11.76
CA MET A 145 -0.71 0.83 -10.87
C MET A 145 0.24 -0.13 -11.59
N GLY A 146 -0.05 -0.49 -12.85
CA GLY A 146 0.85 -1.30 -13.67
C GLY A 146 2.21 -0.64 -13.88
N VAL A 147 2.25 0.67 -14.15
CA VAL A 147 3.51 1.44 -14.27
C VAL A 147 4.26 1.44 -12.93
N ALA A 148 3.59 1.62 -11.79
CA ALA A 148 4.22 1.56 -10.48
C ALA A 148 4.93 0.22 -10.24
N TRP A 149 4.27 -0.91 -10.55
CA TRP A 149 4.86 -2.24 -10.46
C TRP A 149 6.09 -2.42 -11.35
N VAL A 150 6.00 -2.01 -12.62
CA VAL A 150 7.12 -2.10 -13.56
C VAL A 150 8.31 -1.26 -13.10
N LEU A 151 8.06 -0.05 -12.60
CA LEU A 151 9.13 0.82 -12.08
C LEU A 151 9.87 0.18 -10.90
N VAL A 152 9.13 -0.45 -9.97
CA VAL A 152 9.76 -1.12 -8.82
C VAL A 152 10.59 -2.31 -9.26
N LEU A 153 10.09 -3.14 -10.19
CA LEU A 153 10.85 -4.27 -10.74
C LEU A 153 12.13 -3.84 -11.48
N LEU A 154 12.12 -2.66 -12.12
CA LEU A 154 13.31 -2.13 -12.80
C LEU A 154 14.34 -1.51 -11.84
N LEU A 155 13.94 -1.21 -10.60
CA LEU A 155 14.83 -0.66 -9.57
C LEU A 155 15.49 -1.77 -8.72
N GLU A 156 15.09 -3.03 -8.90
CA GLU A 156 15.76 -4.15 -8.24
C GLU A 156 17.21 -4.27 -8.74
N PRO A 157 18.19 -4.27 -7.83
CA PRO A 157 19.57 -4.60 -8.21
C PRO A 157 19.62 -6.05 -8.67
N ALA A 158 20.25 -6.28 -9.83
CA ALA A 158 20.51 -7.60 -10.38
C ALA A 158 21.47 -8.41 -9.50
#